data_4c613309b0bd50f2f4f57a9a96b90fd7
#
_entry.id   4c613309b0bd50f2f4f57a9a96b90fd7
#
_cell.length_a   1.000
_cell.length_b   1.000
_cell.length_c   1.000
_cell.angle_alpha   90.00
_cell.angle_beta   90.00
_cell.angle_gamma   90.00
#
_symmetry.space_group_name_H-M   'P 1'
#
loop_
_entity.id
_entity.type
_entity.pdbx_description
1 polymer ?
#
loop_
_entity_poly.entity_id
_entity_poly.type
_entity_poly.pdbx_seq_one_letter_code
_entity_poly.pdbx_strand_id
1 'polypeptide(L)'
;MGLETAHPGALDALNKRFTLDDFAAAAQALKGRTVALRVFLLISPPFIAPGEQDAWLLHSLDAAFACEASVVSLVPARSGNGTMESLAEAGLFRSPGLDDIERSFALALAHAAGRGRVFVDLWDLDRFAHCNCCLAERYARLESMNLQQAVLPRRVCPSQGPVVVP
;
A
#
# COMPACT_ATOMS: atom_id res chain seq x y z
N MET A 1 9.63 9.72 3.49
CA MET A 1 10.44 8.65 4.11
C MET A 1 9.82 7.29 3.77
N GLY A 2 10.61 6.26 3.42
CA GLY A 2 10.11 4.90 3.18
C GLY A 2 10.04 4.12 4.49
N LEU A 3 8.84 3.86 5.01
CA LEU A 3 8.63 2.93 6.11
C LEU A 3 8.42 1.51 5.60
N GLU A 4 7.80 1.37 4.44
CA GLU A 4 7.40 0.13 3.77
C GLU A 4 6.28 -0.62 4.52
N THR A 5 6.51 -0.99 5.76
CA THR A 5 5.55 -1.65 6.66
C THR A 5 5.95 -1.42 8.13
N ALA A 6 4.99 -1.52 9.05
CA ALA A 6 5.26 -1.55 10.47
C ALA A 6 5.52 -2.97 11.02
N HIS A 7 5.47 -4.01 10.17
CA HIS A 7 5.70 -5.40 10.60
C HIS A 7 7.19 -5.61 10.93
N PRO A 8 7.58 -5.87 12.20
CA PRO A 8 8.98 -5.88 12.60
C PRO A 8 9.79 -6.96 11.87
N GLY A 9 9.26 -8.17 11.75
CA GLY A 9 9.95 -9.26 11.04
C GLY A 9 10.10 -9.00 9.54
N ALA A 10 9.15 -8.30 8.90
CA ALA A 10 9.27 -7.93 7.50
C ALA A 10 10.28 -6.78 7.30
N LEU A 11 10.34 -5.80 8.21
CA LEU A 11 11.37 -4.75 8.18
C LEU A 11 12.78 -5.32 8.28
N ASP A 12 12.99 -6.29 9.18
CA ASP A 12 14.27 -6.97 9.33
C ASP A 12 14.63 -7.76 8.06
N ALA A 13 13.68 -8.57 7.56
CA ALA A 13 13.87 -9.37 6.34
C ALA A 13 14.09 -8.53 5.06
N LEU A 14 13.48 -7.33 4.99
CA LEU A 14 13.72 -6.35 3.93
C LEU A 14 15.08 -5.65 4.04
N ASN A 15 15.87 -5.97 5.07
CA ASN A 15 17.20 -5.40 5.34
C ASN A 15 17.18 -3.85 5.37
N LYS A 16 16.13 -3.27 5.94
CA LYS A 16 15.97 -1.81 6.04
C LYS A 16 16.93 -1.18 7.03
N ARG A 17 17.56 -1.98 7.92
CA ARG A 17 18.54 -1.55 8.92
C ARG A 17 18.05 -0.41 9.83
N PHE A 18 16.75 -0.32 10.05
CA PHE A 18 16.14 0.60 11.02
C PHE A 18 14.92 -0.05 11.66
N THR A 19 14.60 0.37 12.85
CA THR A 19 13.41 -0.01 13.62
C THR A 19 12.32 1.05 13.49
N LEU A 20 11.12 0.76 14.00
CA LEU A 20 10.06 1.78 14.12
C LEU A 20 10.49 2.95 14.99
N ASP A 21 11.30 2.70 16.04
CA ASP A 21 11.81 3.77 16.91
C ASP A 21 12.79 4.68 16.15
N ASP A 22 13.67 4.11 15.32
CA ASP A 22 14.56 4.90 14.46
C ASP A 22 13.77 5.74 13.46
N PHE A 23 12.71 5.17 12.90
CA PHE A 23 11.80 5.89 12.00
C PHE A 23 11.12 7.06 12.72
N ALA A 24 10.60 6.83 13.94
CA ALA A 24 9.96 7.85 14.75
C ALA A 24 10.94 8.96 15.14
N ALA A 25 12.17 8.62 15.53
CA ALA A 25 13.22 9.58 15.83
C ALA A 25 13.56 10.47 14.62
N ALA A 26 13.68 9.87 13.43
CA ALA A 26 13.93 10.61 12.20
C ALA A 26 12.76 11.54 11.83
N ALA A 27 11.51 11.07 11.99
CA ALA A 27 10.31 11.89 11.78
C ALA A 27 10.27 13.10 12.73
N GLN A 28 10.60 12.90 13.99
CA GLN A 28 10.67 13.96 15.00
C GLN A 28 11.74 15.01 14.66
N ALA A 29 12.91 14.58 14.15
CA ALA A 29 13.96 15.49 13.69
C ALA A 29 13.52 16.35 12.50
N LEU A 30 12.72 15.80 11.56
CA LEU A 30 12.13 16.54 10.45
C LEU A 30 11.10 17.56 10.93
N LYS A 31 10.22 17.14 11.86
CA LYS A 31 9.23 18.03 12.48
C LYS A 31 9.88 19.23 13.15
N GLY A 32 10.94 19.03 13.92
CA GLY A 32 11.71 20.11 14.57
C GLY A 32 12.28 21.13 13.59
N ARG A 33 12.31 20.80 12.28
CA ARG A 33 12.73 21.69 11.20
C ARG A 33 11.58 22.18 10.33
N THR A 34 10.33 22.00 10.77
CA THR A 34 9.12 22.37 10.02
C THR A 34 8.99 21.71 8.64
N VAL A 35 9.57 20.50 8.48
CA VAL A 35 9.48 19.72 7.23
C VAL A 35 8.26 18.82 7.31
N ALA A 36 7.33 18.96 6.37
CA ALA A 36 6.17 18.09 6.24
C ALA A 36 6.59 16.66 5.87
N LEU A 37 6.02 15.66 6.56
CA LEU A 37 6.37 14.27 6.38
C LEU A 37 5.42 13.58 5.39
N ARG A 38 6.00 13.00 4.32
CA ARG A 38 5.36 11.98 3.48
C ARG A 38 5.97 10.62 3.76
N VAL A 39 5.12 9.63 4.04
CA VAL A 39 5.51 8.25 4.30
C VAL A 39 5.13 7.36 3.12
N PHE A 40 6.02 6.45 2.72
CA PHE A 40 5.75 5.44 1.71
C PHE A 40 5.55 4.09 2.40
N LEU A 41 4.43 3.42 2.08
CA LEU A 41 4.08 2.08 2.54
C LEU A 41 3.88 1.17 1.33
N LEU A 42 4.24 -0.11 1.47
CA LEU A 42 4.00 -1.10 0.42
C LEU A 42 2.58 -1.69 0.54
N ILE A 43 1.94 -1.91 -0.60
CA ILE A 43 0.83 -2.84 -0.72
C ILE A 43 1.41 -4.22 -1.03
N SER A 44 1.02 -5.22 -0.27
CA SER A 44 1.52 -6.60 -0.36
C SER A 44 3.05 -6.69 -0.21
N PRO A 45 3.66 -6.14 0.87
CA PRO A 45 5.08 -6.36 1.11
C PRO A 45 5.38 -7.85 1.27
N PRO A 46 6.60 -8.31 0.89
CA PRO A 46 7.03 -9.68 1.16
C PRO A 46 7.13 -9.94 2.68
N PHE A 47 7.24 -11.21 3.05
CA PHE A 47 7.39 -11.71 4.43
C PHE A 47 6.18 -11.48 5.33
N ILE A 48 5.02 -11.09 4.78
CA ILE A 48 3.75 -10.97 5.50
C ILE A 48 2.76 -11.94 4.85
N ALA A 49 2.11 -12.77 5.66
CA ALA A 49 1.13 -13.73 5.16
C ALA A 49 -0.06 -13.02 4.47
N PRO A 50 -0.62 -13.61 3.40
CA PRO A 50 -1.72 -12.98 2.66
C PRO A 50 -2.91 -12.55 3.52
N GLY A 51 -3.26 -13.35 4.55
CA GLY A 51 -4.36 -13.04 5.46
C GLY A 51 -4.08 -11.91 6.45
N GLU A 52 -2.83 -11.49 6.61
CA GLU A 52 -2.40 -10.45 7.53
C GLU A 52 -2.09 -9.11 6.84
N GLN A 53 -2.05 -9.08 5.51
CA GLN A 53 -1.66 -7.91 4.72
C GLN A 53 -2.49 -6.66 5.05
N ASP A 54 -3.81 -6.80 5.13
CA ASP A 54 -4.70 -5.67 5.42
C ASP A 54 -4.49 -5.15 6.85
N ALA A 55 -4.35 -6.04 7.84
CA ALA A 55 -4.10 -5.65 9.23
C ALA A 55 -2.76 -4.89 9.37
N TRP A 56 -1.69 -5.39 8.76
CA TRP A 56 -0.39 -4.74 8.82
C TRP A 56 -0.33 -3.44 8.00
N LEU A 57 -1.12 -3.30 6.93
CA LEU A 57 -1.30 -2.03 6.26
C LEU A 57 -1.91 -0.98 7.20
N LEU A 58 -2.97 -1.34 7.93
CA LEU A 58 -3.62 -0.42 8.87
C LEU A 58 -2.68 -0.05 10.04
N HIS A 59 -1.96 -1.02 10.62
CA HIS A 59 -0.93 -0.73 11.62
C HIS A 59 0.17 0.19 11.10
N SER A 60 0.57 0.02 9.83
CA SER A 60 1.59 0.88 9.21
C SER A 60 1.09 2.31 8.99
N LEU A 61 -0.20 2.47 8.66
CA LEU A 61 -0.85 3.78 8.59
C LEU A 61 -0.88 4.45 9.97
N ASP A 62 -1.24 3.70 11.01
CA ASP A 62 -1.26 4.22 12.39
C ASP A 62 0.13 4.67 12.83
N ALA A 63 1.18 3.89 12.55
CA ALA A 63 2.56 4.27 12.84
C ALA A 63 2.97 5.55 12.08
N ALA A 64 2.60 5.67 10.80
CA ALA A 64 2.89 6.86 10.01
C ALA A 64 2.17 8.10 10.58
N PHE A 65 0.89 8.00 10.91
CA PHE A 65 0.11 9.10 11.47
C PHE A 65 0.49 9.44 12.92
N ALA A 66 0.94 8.47 13.72
CA ALA A 66 1.52 8.74 15.03
C ALA A 66 2.80 9.59 14.93
N CYS A 67 3.54 9.48 13.84
CA CYS A 67 4.68 10.34 13.49
C CYS A 67 4.26 11.64 12.77
N GLU A 68 2.98 12.00 12.82
CA GLU A 68 2.40 13.22 12.20
C GLU A 68 2.64 13.32 10.69
N ALA A 69 2.64 12.20 9.98
CA ALA A 69 2.68 12.21 8.52
C ALA A 69 1.45 12.98 7.97
N SER A 70 1.69 13.99 7.17
CA SER A 70 0.63 14.73 6.46
C SER A 70 0.14 13.97 5.23
N VAL A 71 1.00 13.09 4.68
CA VAL A 71 0.72 12.28 3.49
C VAL A 71 1.27 10.89 3.66
N VAL A 72 0.48 9.89 3.33
CA VAL A 72 0.91 8.51 3.12
C VAL A 72 0.72 8.13 1.65
N SER A 73 1.74 7.52 1.04
CA SER A 73 1.69 7.01 -0.33
C SER A 73 1.83 5.49 -0.32
N LEU A 74 0.82 4.81 -0.83
CA LEU A 74 0.79 3.37 -0.98
C LEU A 74 1.43 3.00 -2.31
N VAL A 75 2.45 2.14 -2.27
CA VAL A 75 3.19 1.68 -3.44
C VAL A 75 2.98 0.18 -3.59
N PRO A 76 2.33 -0.29 -4.67
CA PRO A 76 2.20 -1.73 -4.90
C PRO A 76 3.58 -2.39 -5.04
N ALA A 77 3.82 -3.47 -4.31
CA ALA A 77 5.07 -4.22 -4.43
C ALA A 77 5.18 -4.83 -5.83
N ARG A 78 6.33 -4.64 -6.48
CA ARG A 78 6.56 -5.05 -7.87
C ARG A 78 7.62 -6.14 -7.94
N SER A 79 7.39 -7.11 -8.81
CA SER A 79 8.40 -8.04 -9.31
C SER A 79 9.20 -7.41 -10.46
N GLY A 80 10.25 -8.06 -10.94
CA GLY A 80 11.06 -7.62 -12.07
C GLY A 80 12.52 -7.33 -11.73
N ASN A 81 13.00 -7.73 -10.55
CA ASN A 81 14.38 -7.55 -10.11
C ASN A 81 15.11 -8.88 -9.75
N GLY A 82 14.50 -10.03 -10.03
CA GLY A 82 14.99 -11.36 -9.70
C GLY A 82 14.79 -11.76 -8.24
N THR A 83 14.99 -10.86 -7.29
CA THR A 83 14.79 -11.13 -5.85
C THR A 83 13.33 -11.40 -5.51
N MET A 84 12.43 -10.60 -6.04
CA MET A 84 10.99 -10.76 -5.76
C MET A 84 10.43 -12.04 -6.37
N GLU A 85 10.96 -12.49 -7.52
CA GLU A 85 10.62 -13.76 -8.14
C GLU A 85 11.09 -14.92 -7.25
N SER A 86 12.33 -14.90 -6.76
CA SER A 86 12.84 -15.91 -5.82
C SER A 86 12.03 -15.95 -4.52
N LEU A 87 11.60 -14.82 -3.99
CA LEU A 87 10.72 -14.76 -2.83
C LEU A 87 9.34 -15.35 -3.13
N ALA A 88 8.81 -15.14 -4.33
CA ALA A 88 7.55 -15.72 -4.76
C ALA A 88 7.63 -17.24 -4.87
N GLU A 89 8.72 -17.78 -5.45
CA GLU A 89 8.99 -19.22 -5.51
C GLU A 89 9.12 -19.85 -4.12
N ALA A 90 9.68 -19.11 -3.17
CA ALA A 90 9.78 -19.52 -1.76
C ALA A 90 8.47 -19.36 -0.96
N GLY A 91 7.40 -18.84 -1.56
CA GLY A 91 6.13 -18.57 -0.88
C GLY A 91 6.15 -17.38 0.09
N LEU A 92 7.19 -16.55 0.03
CA LEU A 92 7.40 -15.38 0.91
C LEU A 92 6.89 -14.07 0.31
N PHE A 93 6.44 -14.10 -0.93
CA PHE A 93 5.87 -12.96 -1.63
C PHE A 93 4.76 -13.41 -2.58
N ARG A 94 3.70 -12.61 -2.68
CA ARG A 94 2.70 -12.69 -3.75
C ARG A 94 2.52 -11.31 -4.35
N SER A 95 2.75 -11.16 -5.64
CA SER A 95 2.49 -9.91 -6.33
C SER A 95 1.01 -9.52 -6.17
N PRO A 96 0.70 -8.29 -5.78
CA PRO A 96 -0.69 -7.86 -5.69
C PRO A 96 -1.34 -7.85 -7.07
N GLY A 97 -2.63 -8.20 -7.12
CA GLY A 97 -3.46 -7.89 -8.26
C GLY A 97 -4.11 -6.51 -8.14
N LEU A 98 -4.72 -6.03 -9.22
CA LEU A 98 -5.43 -4.74 -9.20
C LEU A 98 -6.56 -4.71 -8.15
N ASP A 99 -7.20 -5.84 -7.88
CA ASP A 99 -8.21 -5.97 -6.83
C ASP A 99 -7.63 -5.76 -5.42
N ASP A 100 -6.42 -6.26 -5.18
CA ASP A 100 -5.71 -6.05 -3.91
C ASP A 100 -5.36 -4.57 -3.73
N ILE A 101 -4.89 -3.92 -4.80
CA ILE A 101 -4.56 -2.48 -4.79
C ILE A 101 -5.80 -1.64 -4.47
N GLU A 102 -6.92 -1.90 -5.15
CA GLU A 102 -8.18 -1.20 -4.92
C GLU A 102 -8.70 -1.40 -3.49
N ARG A 103 -8.64 -2.64 -2.98
CA ARG A 103 -9.05 -2.97 -1.60
C ARG A 103 -8.18 -2.24 -0.58
N SER A 104 -6.86 -2.37 -0.70
CA SER A 104 -5.90 -1.75 0.22
C SER A 104 -6.05 -0.23 0.24
N PHE A 105 -6.24 0.40 -0.92
CA PHE A 105 -6.44 1.85 -0.98
C PHE A 105 -7.77 2.29 -0.37
N ALA A 106 -8.86 1.57 -0.62
CA ALA A 106 -10.16 1.87 -0.01
C ALA A 106 -10.11 1.73 1.52
N LEU A 107 -9.49 0.65 2.02
CA LEU A 107 -9.27 0.45 3.45
C LEU A 107 -8.43 1.58 4.06
N ALA A 108 -7.34 1.96 3.41
CA ALA A 108 -6.46 3.01 3.89
C ALA A 108 -7.13 4.39 3.94
N LEU A 109 -7.92 4.76 2.92
CA LEU A 109 -8.70 6.00 2.92
C LEU A 109 -9.74 6.03 4.05
N ALA A 110 -10.48 4.93 4.22
CA ALA A 110 -11.47 4.82 5.30
C ALA A 110 -10.81 4.89 6.68
N HIS A 111 -9.67 4.21 6.86
CA HIS A 111 -8.93 4.17 8.13
C HIS A 111 -8.26 5.51 8.45
N ALA A 112 -7.79 6.23 7.45
CA ALA A 112 -7.17 7.56 7.66
C ALA A 112 -8.13 8.54 8.33
N ALA A 113 -9.42 8.50 7.99
CA ALA A 113 -10.48 9.29 8.63
C ALA A 113 -10.11 10.79 8.82
N GLY A 114 -9.44 11.39 7.85
CA GLY A 114 -9.02 12.80 7.89
C GLY A 114 -7.74 13.10 8.68
N ARG A 115 -7.04 12.10 9.25
CA ARG A 115 -5.74 12.28 9.93
C ARG A 115 -4.64 12.81 9.01
N GLY A 116 -4.75 12.54 7.73
CA GLY A 116 -3.84 12.96 6.66
C GLY A 116 -4.37 12.49 5.32
N ARG A 117 -3.65 12.81 4.25
CA ARG A 117 -4.02 12.35 2.91
C ARG A 117 -3.36 11.02 2.59
N VAL A 118 -4.10 10.12 1.94
CA VAL A 118 -3.59 8.83 1.46
C VAL A 118 -3.66 8.81 -0.05
N PHE A 119 -2.57 8.43 -0.69
CA PHE A 119 -2.49 8.26 -2.14
C PHE A 119 -2.07 6.84 -2.49
N VAL A 120 -2.51 6.34 -3.62
CA VAL A 120 -1.97 5.12 -4.23
C VAL A 120 -1.17 5.48 -5.48
N ASP A 121 -0.01 4.84 -5.64
CA ASP A 121 0.80 4.95 -6.84
C ASP A 121 0.12 4.20 -8.00
N LEU A 122 -0.12 4.92 -9.11
CA LEU A 122 -0.78 4.41 -10.30
C LEU A 122 0.20 4.10 -11.44
N TRP A 123 1.50 4.23 -11.21
CA TRP A 123 2.50 3.96 -12.24
C TRP A 123 2.52 2.47 -12.60
N ASP A 124 2.57 2.15 -13.89
CA ASP A 124 2.54 0.77 -14.42
C ASP A 124 1.36 -0.09 -13.88
N LEU A 125 0.18 0.51 -13.71
CA LEU A 125 -0.97 -0.18 -13.13
C LEU A 125 -1.46 -1.38 -13.97
N ASP A 126 -1.19 -1.35 -15.27
CA ASP A 126 -1.48 -2.43 -16.23
C ASP A 126 -0.79 -3.75 -15.86
N ARG A 127 0.39 -3.70 -15.22
CA ARG A 127 1.11 -4.89 -14.75
C ARG A 127 0.35 -5.69 -13.68
N PHE A 128 -0.57 -5.06 -12.99
CA PHE A 128 -1.38 -5.67 -11.92
C PHE A 128 -2.76 -6.11 -12.40
N ALA A 129 -3.12 -5.83 -13.66
CA ALA A 129 -4.41 -6.15 -14.23
C ALA A 129 -4.43 -7.57 -14.82
N HIS A 130 -5.49 -8.33 -14.53
CA HIS A 130 -5.71 -9.64 -15.16
C HIS A 130 -6.31 -9.53 -16.57
N CYS A 131 -6.90 -8.39 -16.91
CA CYS A 131 -7.44 -8.10 -18.23
C CYS A 131 -7.44 -6.60 -18.50
N ASN A 132 -7.51 -6.22 -19.77
CA ASN A 132 -7.55 -4.81 -20.18
C ASN A 132 -8.96 -4.26 -20.34
N CYS A 133 -10.01 -5.11 -20.26
CA CYS A 133 -11.39 -4.70 -20.59
C CYS A 133 -11.95 -3.61 -19.65
N CYS A 134 -11.51 -3.55 -18.38
CA CYS A 134 -11.96 -2.57 -17.39
C CYS A 134 -10.81 -1.71 -16.82
N LEU A 135 -9.59 -1.86 -17.34
CA LEU A 135 -8.41 -1.19 -16.78
C LEU A 135 -8.55 0.33 -16.80
N ALA A 136 -9.00 0.92 -17.91
CA ALA A 136 -9.15 2.37 -18.04
C ALA A 136 -10.14 2.94 -17.02
N GLU A 137 -11.29 2.27 -16.81
CA GLU A 137 -12.30 2.69 -15.84
C GLU A 137 -11.79 2.55 -14.39
N ARG A 138 -11.07 1.48 -14.09
CA ARG A 138 -10.48 1.24 -12.78
C ARG A 138 -9.37 2.24 -12.48
N TYR A 139 -8.53 2.56 -13.47
CA TYR A 139 -7.52 3.61 -13.37
C TYR A 139 -8.19 4.96 -13.04
N ALA A 140 -9.18 5.39 -13.85
CA ALA A 140 -9.89 6.65 -13.63
C ALA A 140 -10.58 6.71 -12.25
N ARG A 141 -11.10 5.57 -11.77
CA ARG A 141 -11.65 5.47 -10.41
C ARG A 141 -10.59 5.71 -9.34
N LEU A 142 -9.44 5.02 -9.42
CA LEU A 142 -8.34 5.19 -8.46
C LEU A 142 -7.76 6.61 -8.50
N GLU A 143 -7.60 7.19 -9.68
CA GLU A 143 -7.20 8.59 -9.85
C GLU A 143 -8.20 9.56 -9.19
N SER A 144 -9.50 9.34 -9.40
CA SER A 144 -10.54 10.13 -8.75
C SER A 144 -10.51 9.98 -7.21
N MET A 145 -10.26 8.77 -6.69
CA MET A 145 -10.09 8.55 -5.25
C MET A 145 -8.83 9.26 -4.71
N ASN A 146 -7.72 9.27 -5.47
CA ASN A 146 -6.53 10.04 -5.13
C ASN A 146 -6.83 11.55 -5.02
N LEU A 147 -7.61 12.10 -5.95
CA LEU A 147 -7.94 13.53 -5.96
C LEU A 147 -8.96 13.89 -4.87
N GLN A 148 -10.02 13.11 -4.74
CA GLN A 148 -11.16 13.40 -3.85
C GLN A 148 -10.91 12.96 -2.40
N GLN A 149 -9.93 12.07 -2.15
CA GLN A 149 -9.67 11.47 -0.84
C GLN A 149 -10.92 10.80 -0.25
N ALA A 150 -11.69 10.14 -1.10
CA ALA A 150 -12.93 9.44 -0.76
C ALA A 150 -12.99 8.09 -1.45
N VAL A 151 -13.61 7.11 -0.78
CA VAL A 151 -13.85 5.79 -1.35
C VAL A 151 -15.00 5.88 -2.35
N LEU A 152 -14.71 5.55 -3.61
CA LEU A 152 -15.73 5.50 -4.68
C LEU A 152 -16.24 4.07 -4.89
N PRO A 153 -17.46 3.87 -5.42
CA PRO A 153 -18.02 2.56 -5.70
C PRO A 153 -17.10 1.70 -6.57
N ARG A 154 -16.98 0.41 -6.22
CA ARG A 154 -16.13 -0.53 -6.96
C ARG A 154 -16.71 -0.80 -8.35
N ARG A 155 -15.83 -0.93 -9.35
CA ARG A 155 -16.17 -1.41 -10.68
C ARG A 155 -15.98 -2.94 -10.73
N VAL A 156 -17.01 -3.66 -11.11
CA VAL A 156 -16.95 -5.12 -11.32
C VAL A 156 -16.45 -5.37 -12.73
N CYS A 157 -15.44 -6.20 -12.87
CA CYS A 157 -14.93 -6.59 -14.17
C CYS A 157 -15.90 -7.59 -14.84
N PRO A 158 -16.42 -7.33 -16.05
CA PRO A 158 -17.33 -8.25 -16.72
C PRO A 158 -16.73 -9.63 -17.00
N SER A 159 -15.41 -9.74 -17.12
CA SER A 159 -14.71 -11.01 -17.36
C SER A 159 -14.51 -11.86 -16.10
N GLN A 160 -14.72 -11.28 -14.93
CA GLN A 160 -14.65 -11.97 -13.65
C GLN A 160 -16.07 -12.28 -13.19
N GLY A 161 -16.84 -13.15 -13.71
CA GLY A 161 -18.23 -13.44 -13.35
C GLY A 161 -18.68 -13.04 -11.91
N PRO A 162 -19.93 -13.11 -11.55
CA PRO A 162 -20.40 -12.69 -10.23
C PRO A 162 -19.59 -13.43 -9.15
N VAL A 163 -18.93 -12.70 -8.26
CA VAL A 163 -18.30 -13.28 -7.06
C VAL A 163 -19.45 -13.88 -6.24
N VAL A 164 -19.61 -15.19 -6.31
CA VAL A 164 -20.47 -15.91 -5.37
C VAL A 164 -19.79 -15.81 -4.02
N VAL A 165 -20.25 -14.89 -3.19
CA VAL A 165 -19.87 -14.83 -1.77
C VAL A 165 -20.57 -16.02 -1.09
N PRO A 166 -19.82 -16.95 -0.48
CA PRO A 166 -20.42 -18.08 0.26
C PRO A 166 -21.12 -17.61 1.53
#